data_6155aa5f24ac681772349f6c9358b117
#
_entry.id   6155aa5f24ac681772349f6c9358b117
#
_cell.length_a   1.000
_cell.length_b   1.000
_cell.length_c   1.000
_cell.angle_alpha   90.00
_cell.angle_beta   90.00
_cell.angle_gamma   90.00
#
_symmetry.space_group_name_H-M   'P 1'
#
loop_
_entity.id
_entity.type
_entity.pdbx_description
1 polymer ?
#
loop_
_entity_poly.entity_id
_entity_poly.type
_entity_poly.pdbx_seq_one_letter_code
_entity_poly.pdbx_strand_id
1 'polypeptide(L)'
;ANVVGMATGLALEGKIPYVNTIATFITRRCYEQVVLDASLHNVNVRLIGNGGGLVYAPLGPTHLAIEDLAIMRAIPNMTIVAPADADEMRRFMPQTVDHQGPIYIRLGKGYDPIVSNDDVPFEIGKAIPMRQGSDALILTTGITLKTGLEAAGMLQEQGISAGVLHVHTLKPLD
;
A
#
# COMPACT_ATOMS: atom_id res chain seq x y z
N ALA A 1 11.51 -8.69 -13.81
CA ALA A 1 12.78 -7.93 -13.82
C ALA A 1 12.80 -6.94 -14.98
N ASN A 2 12.74 -7.39 -16.22
CA ASN A 2 12.89 -6.50 -17.40
C ASN A 2 11.95 -5.26 -17.39
N VAL A 3 10.70 -5.42 -17.01
CA VAL A 3 9.73 -4.30 -16.95
C VAL A 3 10.14 -3.21 -15.95
N VAL A 4 10.82 -3.56 -14.86
CA VAL A 4 11.33 -2.56 -13.90
C VAL A 4 12.46 -1.75 -14.52
N GLY A 5 13.41 -2.40 -15.20
CA GLY A 5 14.48 -1.68 -15.93
C GLY A 5 13.93 -0.77 -17.03
N MET A 6 12.93 -1.23 -17.80
CA MET A 6 12.26 -0.39 -18.81
C MET A 6 11.57 0.82 -18.17
N ALA A 7 10.85 0.61 -17.06
CA ALA A 7 10.21 1.69 -16.34
C ALA A 7 11.23 2.69 -15.78
N THR A 8 12.35 2.19 -15.24
CA THR A 8 13.45 3.05 -14.78
C THR A 8 13.99 3.91 -15.93
N GLY A 9 14.24 3.31 -17.10
CA GLY A 9 14.71 4.06 -18.28
C GLY A 9 13.73 5.16 -18.69
N LEU A 10 12.42 4.86 -18.72
CA LEU A 10 11.39 5.86 -18.98
C LEU A 10 11.35 6.98 -17.94
N ALA A 11 11.57 6.64 -16.67
CA ALA A 11 11.58 7.63 -15.60
C ALA A 11 12.81 8.55 -15.67
N LEU A 12 13.96 8.03 -16.08
CA LEU A 12 15.16 8.83 -16.34
C LEU A 12 14.96 9.83 -17.49
N GLU A 13 14.10 9.48 -18.45
CA GLU A 13 13.65 10.36 -19.54
C GLU A 13 12.51 11.31 -19.14
N GLY A 14 12.23 11.45 -17.83
CA GLY A 14 11.24 12.39 -17.30
C GLY A 14 9.79 11.92 -17.40
N LYS A 15 9.53 10.63 -17.63
CA LYS A 15 8.19 10.04 -17.58
C LYS A 15 7.86 9.56 -16.16
N ILE A 16 6.58 9.30 -15.89
CA ILE A 16 6.12 8.69 -14.65
C ILE A 16 5.44 7.36 -15.00
N PRO A 17 6.21 6.28 -15.16
CA PRO A 17 5.67 4.99 -15.54
C PRO A 17 4.96 4.33 -14.35
N TYR A 18 3.79 3.73 -14.62
CA TYR A 18 3.03 2.89 -13.70
C TYR A 18 3.14 1.44 -14.14
N VAL A 19 3.77 0.62 -13.32
CA VAL A 19 3.94 -0.82 -13.56
C VAL A 19 2.98 -1.59 -12.68
N ASN A 20 2.02 -2.26 -13.29
CA ASN A 20 0.96 -3.00 -12.60
C ASN A 20 1.10 -4.51 -12.84
N THR A 21 1.23 -5.29 -11.78
CA THR A 21 1.25 -6.76 -11.81
C THR A 21 0.93 -7.33 -10.43
N ILE A 22 0.97 -8.67 -10.29
CA ILE A 22 0.81 -9.33 -8.99
C ILE A 22 1.95 -8.94 -8.04
N ALA A 23 1.63 -8.72 -6.77
CA ALA A 23 2.55 -8.18 -5.76
C ALA A 23 3.87 -8.96 -5.67
N THR A 24 3.82 -10.31 -5.66
CA THR A 24 5.04 -11.14 -5.63
C THR A 24 5.91 -10.98 -6.87
N PHE A 25 5.33 -10.60 -8.00
CA PHE A 25 6.04 -10.49 -9.26
C PHE A 25 6.77 -9.16 -9.41
N ILE A 26 6.30 -8.12 -8.74
CA ILE A 26 6.94 -6.80 -8.72
C ILE A 26 7.86 -6.59 -7.50
N THR A 27 7.77 -7.46 -6.50
CA THR A 27 8.59 -7.37 -5.29
C THR A 27 9.71 -8.42 -5.33
N ARG A 28 9.56 -9.60 -4.69
CA ARG A 28 10.66 -10.56 -4.53
C ARG A 28 11.30 -11.06 -5.82
N ARG A 29 10.50 -11.19 -6.91
CA ARG A 29 11.01 -11.69 -8.20
C ARG A 29 11.95 -10.73 -8.91
N CYS A 30 11.81 -9.43 -8.69
CA CYS A 30 12.64 -8.40 -9.31
C CYS A 30 13.20 -7.42 -8.26
N TYR A 31 13.43 -7.92 -7.06
CA TYR A 31 13.86 -7.12 -5.92
C TYR A 31 15.15 -6.35 -6.20
N GLU A 32 16.13 -7.01 -6.81
CA GLU A 32 17.40 -6.39 -7.18
C GLU A 32 17.20 -5.20 -8.12
N GLN A 33 16.38 -5.35 -9.18
CA GLN A 33 16.11 -4.25 -10.12
C GLN A 33 15.36 -3.09 -9.43
N VAL A 34 14.47 -3.41 -8.50
CA VAL A 34 13.80 -2.36 -7.71
C VAL A 34 14.80 -1.61 -6.85
N VAL A 35 15.74 -2.31 -6.21
CA VAL A 35 16.78 -1.70 -5.37
C VAL A 35 17.76 -0.88 -6.20
N LEU A 36 18.35 -1.48 -7.22
CA LEU A 36 19.46 -0.87 -7.97
C LEU A 36 18.94 0.12 -9.01
N ASP A 37 17.96 -0.29 -9.83
CA ASP A 37 17.54 0.56 -10.96
C ASP A 37 16.60 1.67 -10.48
N ALA A 38 15.52 1.33 -9.77
CA ALA A 38 14.52 2.32 -9.41
C ALA A 38 14.89 3.13 -8.17
N SER A 39 15.35 2.48 -7.10
CA SER A 39 15.46 3.12 -5.80
C SER A 39 16.79 3.82 -5.57
N LEU A 40 17.91 3.21 -5.98
CA LEU A 40 19.22 3.84 -5.91
C LEU A 40 19.29 5.13 -6.74
N HIS A 41 18.68 5.11 -7.92
CA HIS A 41 18.56 6.29 -8.80
C HIS A 41 17.44 7.26 -8.36
N ASN A 42 16.63 6.88 -7.36
CA ASN A 42 15.52 7.67 -6.84
C ASN A 42 14.54 8.18 -7.93
N VAL A 43 14.21 7.33 -8.87
CA VAL A 43 13.40 7.70 -10.04
C VAL A 43 11.89 7.62 -9.76
N ASN A 44 11.11 8.38 -10.53
CA ASN A 44 9.66 8.51 -10.38
C ASN A 44 8.89 7.32 -10.99
N VAL A 45 9.11 6.11 -10.48
CA VAL A 45 8.40 4.90 -10.89
C VAL A 45 7.30 4.54 -9.88
N ARG A 46 6.14 4.11 -10.36
CA ARG A 46 5.00 3.64 -9.54
C ARG A 46 4.85 2.14 -9.74
N LEU A 47 5.17 1.37 -8.71
CA LEU A 47 5.11 -0.09 -8.71
C LEU A 47 3.82 -0.53 -8.03
N ILE A 48 2.84 -1.02 -8.80
CA ILE A 48 1.53 -1.44 -8.28
C ILE A 48 1.52 -2.95 -8.14
N GLY A 49 1.44 -3.42 -6.89
CA GLY A 49 1.37 -4.83 -6.52
C GLY A 49 -0.06 -5.25 -6.15
N ASN A 50 -0.73 -5.98 -7.04
CA ASN A 50 -2.06 -6.52 -6.78
C ASN A 50 -1.98 -7.81 -5.96
N GLY A 51 -2.98 -8.04 -5.11
CA GLY A 51 -3.11 -9.29 -4.36
C GLY A 51 -2.11 -9.42 -3.22
N GLY A 52 -1.91 -8.34 -2.48
CA GLY A 52 -1.09 -8.36 -1.27
C GLY A 52 -1.60 -9.35 -0.21
N GLY A 53 -0.68 -9.93 0.57
CA GLY A 53 -1.01 -10.92 1.59
C GLY A 53 -1.49 -12.26 1.03
N LEU A 54 -2.60 -12.77 1.54
CA LEU A 54 -3.18 -14.07 1.20
C LEU A 54 -4.25 -14.01 0.11
N VAL A 55 -4.44 -12.87 -0.54
CA VAL A 55 -5.53 -12.64 -1.52
C VAL A 55 -5.51 -13.69 -2.65
N TYR A 56 -4.34 -14.11 -3.09
CA TYR A 56 -4.18 -15.15 -4.11
C TYR A 56 -3.84 -16.54 -3.53
N ALA A 57 -4.23 -16.84 -2.30
CA ALA A 57 -3.96 -18.15 -1.68
C ALA A 57 -4.33 -19.37 -2.54
N PRO A 58 -5.46 -19.38 -3.29
CA PRO A 58 -5.80 -20.52 -4.17
C PRO A 58 -4.75 -20.80 -5.26
N LEU A 59 -3.90 -19.85 -5.61
CA LEU A 59 -2.84 -19.98 -6.61
C LEU A 59 -1.51 -20.48 -6.02
N GLY A 60 -1.48 -20.71 -4.72
CA GLY A 60 -0.32 -21.26 -4.02
C GLY A 60 0.79 -20.25 -3.70
N PRO A 61 1.91 -20.72 -3.15
CA PRO A 61 2.96 -19.88 -2.54
C PRO A 61 3.66 -18.95 -3.54
N THR A 62 3.59 -19.23 -4.82
CA THR A 62 4.16 -18.37 -5.87
C THR A 62 3.42 -17.05 -6.04
N HIS A 63 2.19 -16.96 -5.52
CA HIS A 63 1.30 -15.80 -5.65
C HIS A 63 1.01 -15.11 -4.32
N LEU A 64 1.48 -15.66 -3.19
CA LEU A 64 1.31 -15.06 -1.87
C LEU A 64 2.35 -13.97 -1.64
N ALA A 65 1.89 -12.78 -1.29
CA ALA A 65 2.73 -11.62 -0.99
C ALA A 65 2.64 -11.30 0.51
N ILE A 66 3.22 -12.18 1.34
CA ILE A 66 3.21 -12.03 2.80
C ILE A 66 4.41 -11.24 3.32
N GLU A 67 5.48 -11.15 2.53
CA GLU A 67 6.73 -10.46 2.85
C GLU A 67 6.92 -9.13 2.11
N ASP A 68 6.05 -8.80 1.17
CA ASP A 68 6.19 -7.67 0.25
C ASP A 68 6.42 -6.33 0.97
N LEU A 69 5.61 -6.01 1.96
CA LEU A 69 5.75 -4.77 2.73
C LEU A 69 7.07 -4.72 3.49
N ALA A 70 7.51 -5.85 4.05
CA ALA A 70 8.76 -5.91 4.83
C ALA A 70 9.98 -5.68 3.93
N ILE A 71 10.10 -6.40 2.82
CA ILE A 71 11.25 -6.27 1.90
C ILE A 71 11.28 -4.92 1.21
N MET A 72 10.12 -4.41 0.78
CA MET A 72 10.05 -3.08 0.15
C MET A 72 10.35 -1.96 1.14
N ARG A 73 9.98 -2.12 2.42
CA ARG A 73 10.28 -1.14 3.46
C ARG A 73 11.78 -1.00 3.76
N ALA A 74 12.55 -2.08 3.56
CA ALA A 74 14.00 -2.06 3.72
C ALA A 74 14.71 -1.22 2.64
N ILE A 75 14.10 -0.99 1.47
CA ILE A 75 14.72 -0.29 0.35
C ILE A 75 14.78 1.22 0.64
N PRO A 76 15.95 1.89 0.57
CA PRO A 76 16.05 3.34 0.66
C PRO A 76 15.19 4.06 -0.39
N ASN A 77 14.75 5.28 -0.11
CA ASN A 77 13.96 6.14 -1.00
C ASN A 77 12.57 5.60 -1.40
N MET A 78 12.25 4.34 -1.12
CA MET A 78 10.97 3.73 -1.45
C MET A 78 9.86 4.29 -0.55
N THR A 79 8.82 4.85 -1.15
CA THR A 79 7.55 5.16 -0.46
C THR A 79 6.61 3.96 -0.58
N ILE A 80 5.88 3.64 0.49
CA ILE A 80 5.00 2.47 0.53
C ILE A 80 3.61 2.89 0.97
N VAL A 81 2.63 2.65 0.11
CA VAL A 81 1.24 2.98 0.36
C VAL A 81 0.36 1.75 0.11
N ALA A 82 -0.53 1.47 1.05
CA ALA A 82 -1.52 0.40 0.96
C ALA A 82 -2.92 0.99 1.18
N PRO A 83 -3.59 1.49 0.14
CA PRO A 83 -4.95 1.99 0.23
C PRO A 83 -5.92 0.89 0.68
N ALA A 84 -6.96 1.26 1.44
CA ALA A 84 -7.97 0.32 1.93
C ALA A 84 -8.92 -0.15 0.83
N ASP A 85 -9.28 0.75 -0.06
CA ASP A 85 -10.31 0.54 -1.09
C ASP A 85 -10.10 1.42 -2.33
N ALA A 86 -11.06 1.34 -3.26
CA ALA A 86 -11.01 2.08 -4.52
C ALA A 86 -11.12 3.61 -4.33
N ASP A 87 -11.85 4.06 -3.31
CA ASP A 87 -11.99 5.49 -3.02
C ASP A 87 -10.71 6.10 -2.46
N GLU A 88 -10.03 5.40 -1.57
CA GLU A 88 -8.69 5.84 -1.15
C GLU A 88 -7.71 5.85 -2.31
N MET A 89 -7.74 4.83 -3.16
CA MET A 89 -6.90 4.80 -4.36
C MET A 89 -7.19 5.98 -5.28
N ARG A 90 -8.46 6.34 -5.49
CA ARG A 90 -8.87 7.50 -6.30
C ARG A 90 -8.32 8.83 -5.74
N ARG A 91 -8.38 9.01 -4.41
CA ARG A 91 -7.85 10.21 -3.72
C ARG A 91 -6.31 10.25 -3.71
N PHE A 92 -5.68 9.09 -3.67
CA PHE A 92 -4.23 8.95 -3.67
C PHE A 92 -3.59 9.19 -5.04
N MET A 93 -4.22 8.72 -6.13
CA MET A 93 -3.62 8.74 -7.48
C MET A 93 -3.08 10.11 -7.93
N PRO A 94 -3.77 11.24 -7.74
CA PRO A 94 -3.23 12.55 -8.12
C PRO A 94 -1.91 12.87 -7.43
N GLN A 95 -1.75 12.51 -6.16
CA GLN A 95 -0.52 12.76 -5.40
C GLN A 95 0.67 11.98 -5.92
N THR A 96 0.44 10.84 -6.58
CA THR A 96 1.52 10.04 -7.17
C THR A 96 2.21 10.73 -8.34
N VAL A 97 1.56 11.70 -8.98
CA VAL A 97 2.12 12.46 -10.11
C VAL A 97 3.22 13.42 -9.63
N ASP A 98 2.98 14.09 -8.51
CA ASP A 98 3.88 15.12 -7.97
C ASP A 98 4.93 14.53 -7.01
N HIS A 99 4.75 13.30 -6.56
CA HIS A 99 5.66 12.65 -5.61
C HIS A 99 7.02 12.36 -6.24
N GLN A 100 8.08 12.72 -5.53
CA GLN A 100 9.46 12.46 -5.95
C GLN A 100 9.96 11.11 -5.39
N GLY A 101 10.59 10.33 -6.25
CA GLY A 101 11.09 9.00 -5.93
C GLY A 101 10.09 7.85 -6.20
N PRO A 102 10.51 6.61 -5.99
CA PRO A 102 9.70 5.44 -6.29
C PRO A 102 8.60 5.22 -5.25
N ILE A 103 7.43 4.75 -5.72
CA ILE A 103 6.32 4.36 -4.84
C ILE A 103 5.98 2.89 -5.09
N TYR A 104 5.90 2.10 -4.04
CA TYR A 104 5.23 0.80 -4.05
C TYR A 104 3.80 0.96 -3.54
N ILE A 105 2.83 0.59 -4.37
CA ILE A 105 1.40 0.68 -4.08
C ILE A 105 0.87 -0.74 -3.94
N ARG A 106 0.45 -1.11 -2.74
CA ARG A 106 -0.06 -2.44 -2.44
C ARG A 106 -1.59 -2.46 -2.48
N LEU A 107 -2.16 -3.28 -3.37
CA LEU A 107 -3.60 -3.40 -3.52
C LEU A 107 -4.11 -4.79 -3.13
N GLY A 108 -5.40 -4.88 -2.78
CA GLY A 108 -6.15 -6.12 -2.75
C GLY A 108 -6.36 -6.69 -4.16
N LYS A 109 -7.39 -7.48 -4.35
CA LYS A 109 -7.71 -8.11 -5.64
C LYS A 109 -8.65 -7.25 -6.50
N GLY A 110 -9.34 -6.33 -5.88
CA GLY A 110 -10.49 -5.62 -6.43
C GLY A 110 -11.81 -6.19 -5.90
N TYR A 111 -12.87 -5.41 -6.06
CA TYR A 111 -14.19 -5.65 -5.45
C TYR A 111 -14.16 -5.62 -3.91
N ASP A 112 -13.11 -5.06 -3.32
CA ASP A 112 -13.07 -4.77 -1.90
C ASP A 112 -14.12 -3.71 -1.58
N PRO A 113 -14.91 -3.87 -0.50
CA PRO A 113 -15.97 -2.90 -0.16
C PRO A 113 -15.36 -1.54 0.19
N ILE A 114 -16.07 -0.48 -0.17
CA ILE A 114 -15.71 0.88 0.22
C ILE A 114 -16.01 1.03 1.72
N VAL A 115 -14.99 1.34 2.49
CA VAL A 115 -15.05 1.56 3.95
C VAL A 115 -14.33 2.84 4.36
N SER A 116 -13.59 3.46 3.45
CA SER A 116 -12.97 4.76 3.67
C SER A 116 -13.99 5.90 3.61
N ASN A 117 -13.65 7.04 4.21
CA ASN A 117 -14.50 8.22 4.23
C ASN A 117 -13.92 9.30 3.32
N ASP A 118 -14.71 9.77 2.35
CA ASP A 118 -14.34 10.83 1.41
C ASP A 118 -14.16 12.20 2.06
N ASP A 119 -14.78 12.42 3.22
CA ASP A 119 -14.65 13.70 3.95
C ASP A 119 -13.27 13.89 4.59
N VAL A 120 -12.47 12.82 4.68
CA VAL A 120 -11.13 12.87 5.24
C VAL A 120 -10.10 12.92 4.11
N PRO A 121 -9.24 13.94 4.05
CA PRO A 121 -8.21 14.01 3.03
C PRO A 121 -7.23 12.83 3.14
N PHE A 122 -6.87 12.26 1.99
CA PHE A 122 -5.77 11.31 1.90
C PHE A 122 -4.46 12.09 1.72
N GLU A 123 -3.49 11.87 2.59
CA GLU A 123 -2.18 12.52 2.50
C GLU A 123 -1.08 11.46 2.73
N ILE A 124 -0.12 11.36 1.81
CA ILE A 124 1.01 10.44 1.96
C ILE A 124 1.76 10.76 3.25
N GLY A 125 1.97 9.75 4.09
CA GLY A 125 2.68 9.90 5.37
C GLY A 125 1.78 10.27 6.55
N LYS A 126 0.45 10.38 6.37
CA LYS A 126 -0.49 10.67 7.45
C LYS A 126 -1.45 9.51 7.67
N ALA A 127 -1.61 9.12 8.94
CA ALA A 127 -2.60 8.12 9.32
C ALA A 127 -3.99 8.77 9.47
N ILE A 128 -5.04 8.00 9.21
CA ILE A 128 -6.43 8.47 9.27
C ILE A 128 -7.13 7.87 10.49
N PRO A 129 -7.56 8.67 11.48
CA PRO A 129 -8.38 8.18 12.58
C PRO A 129 -9.79 7.86 12.08
N MET A 130 -10.12 6.57 12.00
CA MET A 130 -11.41 6.08 11.50
C MET A 130 -12.45 5.96 12.60
N ARG A 131 -12.02 5.75 13.85
CA ARG A 131 -12.89 5.63 15.02
C ARG A 131 -12.14 6.04 16.28
N GLN A 132 -12.79 6.80 17.15
CA GLN A 132 -12.28 7.12 18.48
C GLN A 132 -12.56 5.97 19.45
N GLY A 133 -11.68 5.78 20.43
CA GLY A 133 -11.83 4.80 21.51
C GLY A 133 -10.86 5.09 22.65
N SER A 134 -11.18 4.61 23.86
CA SER A 134 -10.42 4.88 25.07
C SER A 134 -9.69 3.66 25.65
N ASP A 135 -10.14 2.44 25.34
CA ASP A 135 -9.68 1.22 26.02
C ASP A 135 -8.64 0.46 25.18
N ALA A 136 -8.74 0.54 23.85
CA ALA A 136 -7.82 -0.11 22.93
C ALA A 136 -7.67 0.71 21.65
N LEU A 137 -6.57 0.49 20.92
CA LEU A 137 -6.36 1.05 19.59
C LEU A 137 -6.02 -0.08 18.59
N ILE A 138 -6.80 -0.16 17.53
CA ILE A 138 -6.58 -1.09 16.41
C ILE A 138 -5.88 -0.31 15.30
N LEU A 139 -4.66 -0.75 14.93
CA LEU A 139 -3.94 -0.21 13.78
C LEU A 139 -4.22 -1.08 12.55
N THR A 140 -4.64 -0.45 11.46
CA THR A 140 -4.97 -1.15 10.21
C THR A 140 -4.15 -0.60 9.04
N THR A 141 -3.96 -1.43 8.00
CA THR A 141 -3.37 -0.99 6.73
C THR A 141 -4.03 -1.72 5.56
N GLY A 142 -4.20 -1.03 4.43
CA GLY A 142 -4.84 -1.60 3.26
C GLY A 142 -6.22 -2.18 3.56
N ILE A 143 -6.55 -3.28 2.91
CA ILE A 143 -7.87 -3.94 3.01
C ILE A 143 -8.25 -4.41 4.41
N THR A 144 -7.31 -4.43 5.38
CA THR A 144 -7.63 -4.81 6.76
C THR A 144 -8.40 -3.73 7.52
N LEU A 145 -8.58 -2.54 6.94
CA LEU A 145 -9.40 -1.48 7.54
C LEU A 145 -10.82 -1.98 7.85
N LYS A 146 -11.46 -2.66 6.90
CA LYS A 146 -12.79 -3.26 7.09
C LYS A 146 -12.81 -4.16 8.33
N THR A 147 -11.87 -5.10 8.42
CA THR A 147 -11.79 -6.04 9.55
C THR A 147 -11.57 -5.31 10.88
N GLY A 148 -10.74 -4.27 10.89
CA GLY A 148 -10.50 -3.45 12.08
C GLY A 148 -11.75 -2.72 12.56
N LEU A 149 -12.55 -2.17 11.63
CA LEU A 149 -13.82 -1.49 11.95
C LEU A 149 -14.86 -2.48 12.48
N GLU A 150 -14.98 -3.67 11.86
CA GLU A 150 -15.86 -4.75 12.33
C GLU A 150 -15.47 -5.22 13.73
N ALA A 151 -14.19 -5.46 13.97
CA ALA A 151 -13.68 -5.86 15.29
C ALA A 151 -13.96 -4.81 16.36
N ALA A 152 -13.78 -3.52 16.06
CA ALA A 152 -14.11 -2.43 16.98
C ALA A 152 -15.63 -2.38 17.29
N GLY A 153 -16.48 -2.71 16.32
CA GLY A 153 -17.93 -2.86 16.53
C GLY A 153 -18.26 -3.99 17.51
N MET A 154 -17.68 -5.17 17.29
CA MET A 154 -17.87 -6.34 18.18
C MET A 154 -17.35 -6.10 19.60
N LEU A 155 -16.24 -5.37 19.76
CA LEU A 155 -15.73 -4.98 21.08
C LEU A 155 -16.66 -4.01 21.79
N GLN A 156 -17.28 -3.09 21.07
CA GLN A 156 -18.26 -2.16 21.63
C GLN A 156 -19.49 -2.88 22.22
N GLU A 157 -19.95 -3.97 21.59
CA GLU A 157 -21.04 -4.81 22.12
C GLU A 157 -20.67 -5.46 23.46
N GLN A 158 -19.38 -5.60 23.74
CA GLN A 158 -18.83 -6.13 24.99
C GLN A 158 -18.46 -5.02 25.98
N GLY A 159 -18.80 -3.75 25.71
CA GLY A 159 -18.50 -2.61 26.55
C GLY A 159 -17.05 -2.10 26.44
N ILE A 160 -16.29 -2.53 25.44
CA ILE A 160 -14.89 -2.11 25.21
C ILE A 160 -14.87 -1.04 24.09
N SER A 161 -14.40 0.16 24.45
CA SER A 161 -14.28 1.29 23.51
C SER A 161 -12.96 1.21 22.74
N ALA A 162 -12.98 0.59 21.56
CA ALA A 162 -11.81 0.48 20.70
C ALA A 162 -11.77 1.57 19.63
N GLY A 163 -10.65 2.30 19.55
CA GLY A 163 -10.32 3.18 18.44
C GLY A 163 -9.77 2.42 17.22
N VAL A 164 -9.88 3.01 16.03
CA VAL A 164 -9.28 2.47 14.81
C VAL A 164 -8.49 3.58 14.12
N LEU A 165 -7.19 3.33 13.90
CA LEU A 165 -6.30 4.21 13.15
C LEU A 165 -5.85 3.49 11.86
N HIS A 166 -6.16 4.08 10.71
CA HIS A 166 -5.77 3.55 9.42
C HIS A 166 -4.43 4.11 8.97
N VAL A 167 -3.42 3.27 8.96
CA VAL A 167 -2.04 3.60 8.54
C VAL A 167 -1.87 3.14 7.10
N HIS A 168 -2.39 3.90 6.15
CA HIS A 168 -2.27 3.57 4.72
C HIS A 168 -0.86 3.77 4.18
N THR A 169 -0.07 4.68 4.75
CA THR A 169 1.34 4.89 4.38
C THR A 169 2.26 4.22 5.40
N LEU A 170 2.99 3.20 4.94
CA LEU A 170 3.90 2.43 5.78
C LEU A 170 5.34 2.96 5.74
N LYS A 171 5.65 3.78 4.74
CA LYS A 171 6.91 4.51 4.60
C LYS A 171 6.69 5.74 3.71
N PRO A 172 6.98 6.97 4.23
CA PRO A 172 7.29 7.23 5.63
C PRO A 172 6.13 6.87 6.56
N LEU A 173 6.43 6.50 7.79
CA LEU A 173 5.41 6.29 8.82
C LEU A 173 5.05 7.64 9.45
N ASP A 174 3.77 7.82 9.79
CA ASP A 174 3.28 9.00 10.50
C ASP A 174 3.79 9.03 11.95
#